data_c071aaa794f0cbf929721ff5e9a79d03
#
_entry.id   c071aaa794f0cbf929721ff5e9a79d03
#
_cell.length_a   1.000
_cell.length_b   1.000
_cell.length_c   1.000
_cell.angle_alpha   90.00
_cell.angle_beta   90.00
_cell.angle_gamma   90.00
#
_symmetry.space_group_name_H-M   'P 1'
#
loop_
_entity.id
_entity.type
_entity.pdbx_description
1 polymer ?
#
loop_
_entity_poly.entity_id
_entity_poly.type
_entity_poly.pdbx_seq_one_letter_code
_entity_poly.pdbx_strand_id
1 'polypeptide(L)'
;MPGVQKLKGNIILKHGNATMTCDSAYLNEEAQTFEAFGEVHMVQADTVNMYSRYLFYDGVTKLARLRHNVHLANKTTDLYTDSLDYDRIADIAYYFEGGSVSDAKNTLTSDYGQFLPATNDAEFRYNVKLVGEKTTLTTEHLFYNTHTQIGSYEGETLIESDSGQIISQRGVYDVGKDIGILLDRSSVFSGSKTLTGDSIYYDGGAKFGEAFGRMELEDTAQRAILFGDYGFFDDKRNYAFATSRAYAEDYSQKDTLYVSADTLELISVPIRDRIKLDSLLSDTTSGKKPDTLQRYLRGYHHVRIFRRDAQAIADSMSYISSDSILSLYGHPYMWSEARQLSGDTTFFYFRYGKLDYVDVLGNTLAVEHIDSVDYYNQMRGDKLRAYVADSTLRQINVDGNVETILYMKEEKSNDYTGMNRMTSSTMYVTLDSGIVKKSSWKGPVSGKLYPLSMASSAELNRLKEFVWASDRRPMSKEAVIYGMDSLSQTKTLPPPLSDLRKFSGAQAALTAYAPFDRATEQDSLRADSIQKARKPLTETEYRARYQYVLQPKKEEDPTSPPPLINTSWVYKAFSNKEDQDSSSTSSSIGILERKN
;
A
#
# COMPACT_ATOMS: atom_id res chain seq x y z
N MET A 1 35.08 -30.96 -49.68
CA MET A 1 35.33 -31.66 -48.42
C MET A 1 34.98 -33.12 -48.64
N PRO A 2 35.81 -34.08 -48.38
CA PRO A 2 35.47 -35.50 -48.45
C PRO A 2 34.32 -35.79 -47.44
N GLY A 3 33.33 -36.57 -47.86
CA GLY A 3 32.22 -36.99 -46.98
C GLY A 3 31.00 -36.05 -46.91
N VAL A 4 31.02 -34.88 -47.61
CA VAL A 4 29.88 -33.96 -47.64
C VAL A 4 29.11 -34.09 -48.96
N GLN A 5 27.83 -34.48 -48.86
CA GLN A 5 26.91 -34.54 -49.99
C GLN A 5 26.15 -33.21 -50.11
N LYS A 6 26.07 -32.68 -51.35
CA LYS A 6 25.26 -31.49 -51.66
C LYS A 6 23.95 -31.93 -52.32
N LEU A 7 22.86 -31.60 -51.68
CA LEU A 7 21.50 -31.90 -52.12
C LEU A 7 20.84 -30.62 -52.66
N LYS A 8 20.04 -30.71 -53.72
CA LYS A 8 19.31 -29.58 -54.32
C LYS A 8 17.90 -30.00 -54.76
N GLY A 9 16.93 -29.11 -54.49
CA GLY A 9 15.55 -29.18 -54.95
C GLY A 9 14.66 -30.09 -54.07
N ASN A 10 13.65 -29.53 -53.43
CA ASN A 10 12.58 -30.20 -52.68
C ASN A 10 13.07 -31.37 -51.79
N ILE A 11 14.01 -31.08 -50.93
CA ILE A 11 14.67 -32.09 -50.08
C ILE A 11 13.74 -32.42 -48.89
N ILE A 12 13.61 -33.74 -48.64
CA ILE A 12 12.91 -34.24 -47.45
C ILE A 12 13.87 -35.13 -46.66
N LEU A 13 14.14 -34.75 -45.43
CA LEU A 13 14.96 -35.50 -44.48
C LEU A 13 14.12 -35.97 -43.30
N LYS A 14 14.35 -37.21 -42.87
CA LYS A 14 13.66 -37.78 -41.69
C LYS A 14 14.67 -38.32 -40.70
N HIS A 15 14.49 -37.96 -39.44
CA HIS A 15 15.29 -38.49 -38.35
C HIS A 15 14.45 -38.69 -37.07
N GLY A 16 14.18 -39.95 -36.76
CA GLY A 16 13.24 -40.33 -35.70
C GLY A 16 11.83 -39.82 -36.01
N ASN A 17 11.25 -39.05 -35.07
CA ASN A 17 9.94 -38.43 -35.22
C ASN A 17 9.97 -37.01 -35.79
N ALA A 18 11.12 -36.55 -36.32
CA ALA A 18 11.23 -35.26 -37.00
C ALA A 18 11.28 -35.46 -38.52
N THR A 19 10.56 -34.59 -39.21
CA THR A 19 10.62 -34.45 -40.66
C THR A 19 11.02 -33.03 -40.98
N MET A 20 11.95 -32.86 -41.96
CA MET A 20 12.36 -31.55 -42.41
C MET A 20 12.31 -31.47 -43.94
N THR A 21 11.92 -30.30 -44.45
CA THR A 21 11.96 -29.95 -45.86
C THR A 21 12.78 -28.69 -46.08
N CYS A 22 13.48 -28.55 -47.20
CA CYS A 22 14.24 -27.35 -47.56
C CYS A 22 14.56 -27.34 -49.08
N ASP A 23 15.07 -26.20 -49.56
CA ASP A 23 15.44 -26.04 -50.98
C ASP A 23 16.81 -26.65 -51.32
N SER A 24 17.76 -26.57 -50.42
CA SER A 24 19.10 -27.16 -50.57
C SER A 24 19.70 -27.52 -49.23
N ALA A 25 20.56 -28.55 -49.21
CA ALA A 25 21.24 -28.96 -47.98
C ALA A 25 22.65 -29.50 -48.24
N TYR A 26 23.51 -29.41 -47.24
CA TYR A 26 24.73 -30.16 -47.13
C TYR A 26 24.56 -31.23 -46.06
N LEU A 27 24.78 -32.50 -46.43
CA LEU A 27 24.72 -33.64 -45.50
C LEU A 27 26.14 -34.19 -45.31
N ASN A 28 26.53 -34.35 -44.05
CA ASN A 28 27.74 -35.06 -43.66
C ASN A 28 27.34 -36.31 -42.87
N GLU A 29 27.39 -37.47 -43.52
CA GLU A 29 26.97 -38.74 -42.92
C GLU A 29 27.91 -39.21 -41.81
N GLU A 30 29.21 -38.96 -41.94
CA GLU A 30 30.23 -39.34 -40.99
C GLU A 30 30.11 -38.54 -39.67
N ALA A 31 29.89 -37.22 -39.77
CA ALA A 31 29.65 -36.34 -38.63
C ALA A 31 28.18 -36.37 -38.16
N GLN A 32 27.28 -36.99 -38.87
CA GLN A 32 25.83 -36.98 -38.65
C GLN A 32 25.24 -35.56 -38.54
N THR A 33 25.77 -34.64 -39.34
CA THR A 33 25.30 -33.24 -39.37
C THR A 33 24.72 -32.89 -40.73
N PHE A 34 23.78 -31.95 -40.73
CA PHE A 34 23.37 -31.33 -41.97
C PHE A 34 23.07 -29.82 -41.80
N GLU A 35 23.24 -29.13 -42.90
CA GLU A 35 22.89 -27.71 -43.02
C GLU A 35 21.82 -27.58 -44.11
N ALA A 36 20.70 -26.91 -43.78
CA ALA A 36 19.60 -26.65 -44.67
C ALA A 36 19.48 -25.16 -44.98
N PHE A 37 19.11 -24.84 -46.21
CA PHE A 37 18.99 -23.49 -46.73
C PHE A 37 17.71 -23.32 -47.54
N GLY A 38 17.16 -22.12 -47.54
CA GLY A 38 15.98 -21.73 -48.28
C GLY A 38 14.73 -21.78 -47.38
N GLU A 39 13.63 -22.28 -47.90
CA GLU A 39 12.38 -22.43 -47.18
C GLU A 39 12.45 -23.66 -46.24
N VAL A 40 13.17 -23.51 -45.12
CA VAL A 40 13.33 -24.62 -44.18
C VAL A 40 12.07 -24.76 -43.33
N HIS A 41 11.49 -25.96 -43.33
CA HIS A 41 10.37 -26.33 -42.45
C HIS A 41 10.68 -27.65 -41.75
N MET A 42 10.72 -27.62 -40.44
CA MET A 42 10.93 -28.79 -39.57
C MET A 42 9.67 -29.06 -38.73
N VAL A 43 9.20 -30.30 -38.77
CA VAL A 43 8.08 -30.77 -37.94
C VAL A 43 8.59 -31.76 -36.93
N GLN A 44 8.30 -31.52 -35.64
CA GLN A 44 8.66 -32.40 -34.53
C GLN A 44 7.40 -33.04 -33.95
N ALA A 45 7.32 -34.37 -33.94
CA ALA A 45 6.25 -35.16 -33.33
C ALA A 45 4.82 -34.71 -33.75
N ASP A 46 4.65 -34.24 -34.99
CA ASP A 46 3.39 -33.70 -35.57
C ASP A 46 2.72 -32.58 -34.78
N THR A 47 3.43 -31.97 -33.80
CA THR A 47 2.87 -30.95 -32.92
C THR A 47 3.60 -29.61 -32.99
N VAL A 48 4.92 -29.62 -33.16
CA VAL A 48 5.75 -28.41 -33.21
C VAL A 48 6.24 -28.23 -34.63
N ASN A 49 5.92 -27.07 -35.20
CA ASN A 49 6.38 -26.64 -36.54
C ASN A 49 7.41 -25.54 -36.36
N MET A 50 8.53 -25.66 -37.08
CA MET A 50 9.61 -24.66 -37.07
C MET A 50 9.94 -24.25 -38.49
N TYR A 51 9.94 -22.95 -38.74
CA TYR A 51 10.27 -22.36 -40.04
C TYR A 51 11.50 -21.48 -39.91
N SER A 52 12.38 -21.47 -40.92
CA SER A 52 13.55 -20.58 -40.95
C SER A 52 14.13 -20.51 -42.35
N ARG A 53 15.11 -19.63 -42.57
CA ARG A 53 15.87 -19.62 -43.83
C ARG A 53 17.16 -20.43 -43.77
N TYR A 54 17.64 -20.72 -42.58
CA TYR A 54 18.83 -21.53 -42.32
C TYR A 54 18.61 -22.44 -41.14
N LEU A 55 19.05 -23.68 -41.25
CA LEU A 55 19.06 -24.62 -40.12
C LEU A 55 20.34 -25.46 -40.18
N PHE A 56 21.05 -25.52 -39.04
CA PHE A 56 22.08 -26.51 -38.74
C PHE A 56 21.52 -27.54 -37.77
N TYR A 57 21.65 -28.82 -38.08
CA TYR A 57 21.25 -29.92 -37.19
C TYR A 57 22.41 -30.84 -36.94
N ASP A 58 22.66 -31.13 -35.65
CA ASP A 58 23.60 -32.11 -35.20
C ASP A 58 22.84 -33.36 -34.72
N GLY A 59 22.99 -34.45 -35.49
CA GLY A 59 22.31 -35.74 -35.23
C GLY A 59 22.85 -36.46 -33.99
N VAL A 60 24.07 -36.18 -33.52
CA VAL A 60 24.65 -36.78 -32.32
C VAL A 60 24.07 -36.09 -31.06
N THR A 61 24.15 -34.77 -31.01
CA THR A 61 23.65 -33.99 -29.88
C THR A 61 22.14 -33.74 -29.93
N LYS A 62 21.49 -33.97 -31.05
CA LYS A 62 20.08 -33.69 -31.34
C LYS A 62 19.72 -32.19 -31.25
N LEU A 63 20.70 -31.33 -31.41
CA LEU A 63 20.54 -29.87 -31.38
C LEU A 63 20.24 -29.33 -32.77
N ALA A 64 19.16 -28.58 -32.91
CA ALA A 64 18.81 -27.82 -34.09
C ALA A 64 19.09 -26.32 -33.85
N ARG A 65 19.79 -25.64 -34.76
CA ARG A 65 20.04 -24.21 -34.72
C ARG A 65 19.40 -23.56 -35.94
N LEU A 66 18.37 -22.78 -35.71
CA LEU A 66 17.59 -22.07 -36.71
C LEU A 66 18.01 -20.60 -36.72
N ARG A 67 18.13 -20.02 -37.93
CA ARG A 67 18.50 -18.60 -38.08
C ARG A 67 17.69 -17.98 -39.23
N HIS A 68 17.50 -16.68 -39.09
CA HIS A 68 16.81 -15.80 -40.01
C HIS A 68 15.33 -16.09 -40.19
N ASN A 69 14.51 -15.18 -39.70
CA ASN A 69 13.06 -15.24 -39.71
C ASN A 69 12.52 -16.56 -39.12
N VAL A 70 12.98 -16.88 -37.93
CA VAL A 70 12.56 -18.12 -37.26
C VAL A 70 11.15 -17.95 -36.72
N HIS A 71 10.30 -18.92 -37.02
CA HIS A 71 8.95 -19.04 -36.44
C HIS A 71 8.78 -20.47 -35.94
N LEU A 72 8.56 -20.60 -34.65
CA LEU A 72 8.16 -21.86 -34.02
C LEU A 72 6.68 -21.74 -33.65
N ALA A 73 5.88 -22.66 -34.16
CA ALA A 73 4.45 -22.75 -33.84
C ALA A 73 4.13 -24.10 -33.18
N ASN A 74 3.43 -24.04 -32.07
CA ASN A 74 2.75 -25.19 -31.53
C ASN A 74 1.22 -24.92 -31.56
N LYS A 75 0.38 -25.84 -31.04
CA LYS A 75 -1.09 -25.72 -31.09
C LYS A 75 -1.66 -24.43 -30.46
N THR A 76 -0.95 -23.81 -29.56
CA THR A 76 -1.46 -22.72 -28.73
C THR A 76 -0.54 -21.51 -28.69
N THR A 77 0.71 -21.62 -29.18
CA THR A 77 1.74 -20.60 -28.98
C THR A 77 2.56 -20.44 -30.25
N ASP A 78 2.82 -19.22 -30.64
CA ASP A 78 3.71 -18.81 -31.71
C ASP A 78 4.91 -18.07 -31.13
N LEU A 79 6.14 -18.47 -31.52
CA LEU A 79 7.38 -17.80 -31.18
C LEU A 79 8.07 -17.28 -32.43
N TYR A 80 8.41 -16.02 -32.45
CA TYR A 80 9.13 -15.35 -33.56
C TYR A 80 10.45 -14.80 -33.02
N THR A 81 11.54 -15.10 -33.72
CA THR A 81 12.88 -14.60 -33.43
C THR A 81 13.76 -14.66 -34.68
N ASP A 82 14.95 -14.08 -34.63
CA ASP A 82 15.91 -14.24 -35.70
C ASP A 82 16.91 -15.39 -35.45
N SER A 83 17.01 -15.85 -34.18
CA SER A 83 17.87 -16.98 -33.81
C SER A 83 17.20 -17.88 -32.78
N LEU A 84 17.08 -19.17 -33.07
CA LEU A 84 16.51 -20.18 -32.19
C LEU A 84 17.43 -21.40 -32.15
N ASP A 85 17.76 -21.87 -30.94
CA ASP A 85 18.34 -23.17 -30.72
C ASP A 85 17.31 -24.09 -30.07
N TYR A 86 17.12 -25.30 -30.61
CA TYR A 86 16.15 -26.27 -30.11
C TYR A 86 16.85 -27.59 -29.76
N ASP A 87 16.86 -27.90 -28.47
CA ASP A 87 17.37 -29.16 -27.94
C ASP A 87 16.25 -30.20 -27.96
N ARG A 88 16.31 -31.16 -28.85
CA ARG A 88 15.30 -32.21 -29.04
C ARG A 88 15.32 -33.28 -27.95
N ILE A 89 16.39 -33.38 -27.16
CA ILE A 89 16.47 -34.31 -26.03
C ILE A 89 15.73 -33.73 -24.81
N ALA A 90 16.01 -32.47 -24.50
CA ALA A 90 15.41 -31.74 -23.41
C ALA A 90 14.01 -31.19 -23.77
N ASP A 91 13.66 -31.14 -25.06
CA ASP A 91 12.46 -30.50 -25.62
C ASP A 91 12.39 -29.01 -25.21
N ILE A 92 13.50 -28.29 -25.39
CA ILE A 92 13.65 -26.88 -25.02
C ILE A 92 14.05 -26.06 -26.23
N ALA A 93 13.27 -25.01 -26.48
CA ALA A 93 13.60 -23.97 -27.45
C ALA A 93 14.09 -22.72 -26.73
N TYR A 94 15.20 -22.10 -27.15
CA TYR A 94 15.70 -20.87 -26.59
C TYR A 94 16.27 -19.92 -27.63
N TYR A 95 16.06 -18.62 -27.40
CA TYR A 95 16.56 -17.53 -28.21
C TYR A 95 17.33 -16.52 -27.37
N PHE A 96 18.22 -15.73 -28.00
CA PHE A 96 19.11 -14.79 -27.32
C PHE A 96 19.41 -13.49 -28.09
N GLU A 97 18.67 -13.20 -29.14
CA GLU A 97 18.78 -11.98 -29.95
C GLU A 97 17.44 -11.23 -30.05
N GLY A 98 16.64 -11.36 -29.01
CA GLY A 98 15.28 -10.85 -28.99
C GLY A 98 14.28 -11.80 -29.63
N GLY A 99 13.07 -11.82 -29.08
CA GLY A 99 11.99 -12.65 -29.56
C GLY A 99 10.64 -12.19 -29.05
N SER A 100 9.61 -12.74 -29.69
CA SER A 100 8.22 -12.52 -29.31
C SER A 100 7.51 -13.86 -29.23
N VAL A 101 6.86 -14.11 -28.10
CA VAL A 101 6.00 -15.27 -27.86
C VAL A 101 4.57 -14.78 -27.74
N SER A 102 3.66 -15.32 -28.54
CA SER A 102 2.24 -14.96 -28.48
C SER A 102 1.37 -16.19 -28.31
N ASP A 103 0.35 -16.06 -27.48
CA ASP A 103 -0.78 -16.97 -27.39
C ASP A 103 -2.05 -16.27 -27.91
N ALA A 104 -3.23 -16.88 -27.74
CA ALA A 104 -4.48 -16.32 -28.22
C ALA A 104 -4.86 -14.96 -27.62
N LYS A 105 -4.27 -14.55 -26.47
CA LYS A 105 -4.64 -13.37 -25.69
C LYS A 105 -3.48 -12.47 -25.33
N ASN A 106 -2.27 -13.02 -25.24
CA ASN A 106 -1.12 -12.32 -24.71
C ASN A 106 0.03 -12.32 -25.74
N THR A 107 0.81 -11.27 -25.72
CA THR A 107 2.07 -11.17 -26.46
C THR A 107 3.18 -10.81 -25.49
N LEU A 108 4.23 -11.61 -25.47
CA LEU A 108 5.41 -11.39 -24.64
C LEU A 108 6.61 -11.10 -25.52
N THR A 109 7.41 -10.12 -25.17
CA THR A 109 8.69 -9.80 -25.82
C THR A 109 9.81 -9.78 -24.78
N SER A 110 11.01 -10.23 -25.16
CA SER A 110 12.22 -10.16 -24.32
C SER A 110 13.47 -10.32 -25.15
N ASP A 111 14.64 -9.99 -24.58
CA ASP A 111 15.93 -10.18 -25.26
C ASP A 111 16.38 -11.65 -25.24
N TYR A 112 16.09 -12.36 -24.17
CA TYR A 112 16.34 -13.80 -24.03
C TYR A 112 15.03 -14.51 -23.64
N GLY A 113 14.79 -15.68 -24.20
CA GLY A 113 13.68 -16.53 -23.83
C GLY A 113 13.98 -18.00 -23.99
N GLN A 114 13.42 -18.79 -23.08
CA GLN A 114 13.43 -20.23 -23.08
C GLN A 114 12.00 -20.74 -22.99
N PHE A 115 11.62 -21.70 -23.82
CA PHE A 115 10.27 -22.24 -23.88
C PHE A 115 10.31 -23.76 -23.89
N LEU A 116 9.47 -24.38 -23.07
CA LEU A 116 9.24 -25.81 -22.97
C LEU A 116 7.88 -26.16 -23.59
N PRO A 117 7.81 -26.60 -24.84
CA PRO A 117 6.54 -26.86 -25.53
C PRO A 117 5.66 -27.92 -24.84
N ALA A 118 6.28 -28.90 -24.15
CA ALA A 118 5.56 -29.99 -23.50
C ALA A 118 4.74 -29.54 -22.29
N THR A 119 5.22 -28.54 -21.52
CA THR A 119 4.59 -28.07 -20.27
C THR A 119 3.97 -26.68 -20.41
N ASN A 120 4.23 -25.99 -21.51
CA ASN A 120 3.89 -24.58 -21.76
C ASN A 120 4.58 -23.60 -20.80
N ASP A 121 5.67 -24.04 -20.15
CA ASP A 121 6.47 -23.18 -19.28
C ASP A 121 7.51 -22.42 -20.08
N ALA A 122 7.72 -21.17 -19.70
CA ALA A 122 8.70 -20.31 -20.34
C ALA A 122 9.42 -19.46 -19.31
N GLU A 123 10.69 -19.16 -19.60
CA GLU A 123 11.53 -18.23 -18.83
C GLU A 123 12.01 -17.12 -19.76
N PHE A 124 11.84 -15.88 -19.35
CA PHE A 124 12.21 -14.70 -20.10
C PHE A 124 13.09 -13.78 -19.28
N ARG A 125 14.11 -13.21 -19.91
CA ARG A 125 15.06 -12.34 -19.26
C ARG A 125 15.37 -11.13 -20.14
N TYR A 126 15.62 -10.01 -19.46
CA TYR A 126 16.02 -8.73 -20.02
C TYR A 126 14.95 -8.09 -20.90
N ASN A 127 14.54 -6.88 -20.50
CA ASN A 127 13.52 -6.10 -21.20
C ASN A 127 12.21 -6.87 -21.44
N VAL A 128 11.79 -7.67 -20.45
CA VAL A 128 10.59 -8.50 -20.58
C VAL A 128 9.35 -7.62 -20.53
N LYS A 129 8.50 -7.75 -21.55
CA LYS A 129 7.20 -7.07 -21.60
C LYS A 129 6.12 -8.06 -22.04
N LEU A 130 5.17 -8.32 -21.16
CA LEU A 130 3.99 -9.13 -21.40
C LEU A 130 2.78 -8.20 -21.56
N VAL A 131 2.13 -8.24 -22.72
CA VAL A 131 0.94 -7.45 -23.04
C VAL A 131 -0.24 -8.40 -23.20
N GLY A 132 -1.20 -8.33 -22.28
CA GLY A 132 -2.48 -9.02 -22.32
C GLY A 132 -3.63 -8.10 -22.74
N GLU A 133 -4.86 -8.62 -22.73
CA GLU A 133 -6.05 -7.85 -23.11
C GLU A 133 -6.28 -6.61 -22.23
N LYS A 134 -5.96 -6.69 -20.94
CA LYS A 134 -6.22 -5.63 -19.94
C LYS A 134 -5.02 -5.31 -19.08
N THR A 135 -3.95 -6.08 -19.20
CA THR A 135 -2.81 -6.00 -18.29
C THR A 135 -1.52 -5.94 -19.10
N THR A 136 -0.63 -5.05 -18.73
CA THR A 136 0.75 -5.01 -19.23
C THR A 136 1.68 -5.22 -18.04
N LEU A 137 2.59 -6.21 -18.14
CA LEU A 137 3.62 -6.48 -17.14
C LEU A 137 4.98 -6.21 -17.76
N THR A 138 5.80 -5.42 -17.11
CA THR A 138 7.18 -5.12 -17.50
C THR A 138 8.12 -5.51 -16.36
N THR A 139 9.14 -6.31 -16.64
CA THR A 139 10.09 -6.82 -15.63
C THR A 139 11.43 -7.18 -16.27
N GLU A 140 12.44 -7.46 -15.46
CA GLU A 140 13.73 -7.98 -15.93
C GLU A 140 13.76 -9.50 -16.04
N HIS A 141 12.99 -10.21 -15.23
CA HIS A 141 12.95 -11.67 -15.22
C HIS A 141 11.54 -12.17 -14.96
N LEU A 142 11.02 -13.03 -15.84
CA LEU A 142 9.68 -13.60 -15.78
C LEU A 142 9.73 -15.11 -16.06
N PHE A 143 9.19 -15.90 -15.16
CA PHE A 143 8.73 -17.26 -15.42
C PHE A 143 7.24 -17.21 -15.71
N TYR A 144 6.80 -17.75 -16.84
CA TYR A 144 5.42 -17.63 -17.29
C TYR A 144 4.92 -18.95 -17.88
N ASN A 145 3.73 -19.36 -17.49
CA ASN A 145 3.07 -20.49 -18.10
C ASN A 145 1.99 -19.98 -19.08
N THR A 146 2.19 -20.23 -20.37
CA THR A 146 1.32 -19.70 -21.42
C THR A 146 -0.09 -20.31 -21.40
N HIS A 147 -0.29 -21.48 -20.79
CA HIS A 147 -1.58 -22.14 -20.66
C HIS A 147 -2.39 -21.60 -19.46
N THR A 148 -1.76 -21.46 -18.29
CA THR A 148 -2.43 -20.99 -17.08
C THR A 148 -2.49 -19.47 -16.97
N GLN A 149 -1.65 -18.76 -17.74
CA GLN A 149 -1.47 -17.30 -17.73
C GLN A 149 -0.95 -16.77 -16.37
N ILE A 150 -0.28 -17.63 -15.60
CA ILE A 150 0.34 -17.27 -14.33
C ILE A 150 1.83 -17.02 -14.56
N GLY A 151 2.32 -15.88 -14.08
CA GLY A 151 3.72 -15.52 -14.07
C GLY A 151 4.27 -15.32 -12.67
N SER A 152 5.52 -15.72 -12.43
CA SER A 152 6.32 -15.26 -11.30
C SER A 152 7.46 -14.40 -11.81
N TYR A 153 7.74 -13.32 -11.12
CA TYR A 153 8.72 -12.34 -11.55
C TYR A 153 9.71 -12.01 -10.43
N GLU A 154 10.91 -11.64 -10.85
CA GLU A 154 12.00 -11.17 -9.99
C GLU A 154 12.64 -9.93 -10.59
N GLY A 155 12.93 -8.94 -9.75
CA GLY A 155 13.42 -7.63 -10.14
C GLY A 155 12.31 -6.58 -10.19
N GLU A 156 12.68 -5.34 -10.47
CA GLU A 156 11.74 -4.23 -10.55
C GLU A 156 10.66 -4.51 -11.60
N THR A 157 9.43 -4.60 -11.15
CA THR A 157 8.28 -4.99 -11.97
C THR A 157 7.19 -3.95 -11.87
N LEU A 158 6.73 -3.51 -13.05
CA LEU A 158 5.55 -2.67 -13.21
C LEU A 158 4.44 -3.50 -13.85
N ILE A 159 3.29 -3.53 -13.20
CA ILE A 159 2.06 -4.12 -13.75
C ILE A 159 1.03 -3.01 -13.88
N GLU A 160 0.51 -2.81 -15.08
CA GLU A 160 -0.51 -1.83 -15.41
C GLU A 160 -1.77 -2.54 -15.86
N SER A 161 -2.90 -2.20 -15.26
CA SER A 161 -4.20 -2.77 -15.63
C SER A 161 -5.31 -1.72 -15.58
N ASP A 162 -6.51 -2.07 -16.03
CA ASP A 162 -7.70 -1.20 -15.92
C ASP A 162 -8.04 -0.86 -14.45
N SER A 163 -7.60 -1.68 -13.50
CA SER A 163 -7.85 -1.51 -12.06
C SER A 163 -6.82 -0.61 -11.37
N GLY A 164 -5.65 -0.37 -11.99
CA GLY A 164 -4.59 0.47 -11.46
C GLY A 164 -3.20 0.02 -11.87
N GLN A 165 -2.21 0.42 -11.07
CA GLN A 165 -0.80 0.10 -11.28
C GLN A 165 -0.24 -0.61 -10.05
N ILE A 166 0.73 -1.51 -10.26
CA ILE A 166 1.45 -2.23 -9.21
C ILE A 166 2.94 -2.05 -9.44
N ILE A 167 3.67 -1.71 -8.39
CA ILE A 167 5.13 -1.73 -8.35
C ILE A 167 5.56 -2.76 -7.33
N SER A 168 6.37 -3.74 -7.76
CA SER A 168 6.80 -4.86 -6.93
C SER A 168 8.19 -5.33 -7.35
N GLN A 169 8.94 -5.95 -6.42
CA GLN A 169 10.25 -6.52 -6.71
C GLN A 169 10.18 -8.03 -6.99
N ARG A 170 9.23 -8.69 -6.39
CA ARG A 170 9.02 -10.13 -6.54
C ARG A 170 7.57 -10.46 -6.30
N GLY A 171 7.05 -11.43 -7.04
CA GLY A 171 5.68 -11.85 -6.85
C GLY A 171 5.22 -12.88 -7.86
N VAL A 172 3.94 -13.22 -7.72
CA VAL A 172 3.20 -14.08 -8.64
C VAL A 172 1.95 -13.33 -9.08
N TYR A 173 1.68 -13.38 -10.37
CA TYR A 173 0.55 -12.66 -10.95
C TYR A 173 -0.19 -13.51 -11.99
N ASP A 174 -1.50 -13.62 -11.82
CA ASP A 174 -2.42 -14.23 -12.79
C ASP A 174 -2.92 -13.12 -13.74
N VAL A 175 -2.33 -13.06 -14.93
CA VAL A 175 -2.63 -12.02 -15.93
C VAL A 175 -4.07 -12.12 -16.44
N GLY A 176 -4.61 -13.34 -16.48
CA GLY A 176 -5.97 -13.59 -16.96
C GLY A 176 -7.06 -13.16 -15.97
N LYS A 177 -6.77 -13.17 -14.66
CA LYS A 177 -7.72 -12.83 -13.60
C LYS A 177 -7.47 -11.48 -12.95
N ASP A 178 -6.34 -10.84 -13.21
CA ASP A 178 -5.90 -9.61 -12.52
C ASP A 178 -5.73 -9.84 -10.99
N ILE A 179 -5.08 -10.98 -10.61
CA ILE A 179 -4.85 -11.36 -9.22
C ILE A 179 -3.35 -11.53 -8.98
N GLY A 180 -2.84 -10.96 -7.88
CA GLY A 180 -1.43 -11.03 -7.53
C GLY A 180 -1.14 -11.30 -6.07
N ILE A 181 0.00 -11.97 -5.83
CA ILE A 181 0.70 -11.99 -4.55
C ILE A 181 2.01 -11.25 -4.77
N LEU A 182 2.15 -10.11 -4.12
CA LEU A 182 3.27 -9.20 -4.25
C LEU A 182 4.14 -9.31 -3.00
N LEU A 183 5.44 -9.35 -3.15
CA LEU A 183 6.40 -9.55 -2.08
C LEU A 183 7.42 -8.40 -2.06
N ASP A 184 8.20 -8.32 -0.97
CA ASP A 184 9.35 -7.43 -0.84
C ASP A 184 8.99 -5.93 -0.95
N ARG A 185 8.05 -5.48 -0.11
CA ARG A 185 7.60 -4.08 0.00
C ARG A 185 7.05 -3.54 -1.33
N SER A 186 5.90 -4.03 -1.67
CA SER A 186 5.18 -3.66 -2.91
C SER A 186 4.16 -2.55 -2.67
N SER A 187 3.76 -1.89 -3.76
CA SER A 187 2.73 -0.85 -3.75
C SER A 187 1.70 -1.07 -4.86
N VAL A 188 0.43 -0.89 -4.53
CA VAL A 188 -0.72 -0.95 -5.43
C VAL A 188 -1.39 0.42 -5.47
N PHE A 189 -1.49 1.00 -6.66
CA PHE A 189 -2.09 2.31 -6.91
C PHE A 189 -3.46 2.13 -7.57
N SER A 190 -4.51 2.68 -6.97
CA SER A 190 -5.88 2.64 -7.50
C SER A 190 -6.57 3.98 -7.27
N GLY A 191 -6.71 4.80 -8.31
CA GLY A 191 -7.25 6.15 -8.21
C GLY A 191 -6.44 7.04 -7.26
N SER A 192 -7.08 7.57 -6.21
CA SER A 192 -6.40 8.37 -5.17
C SER A 192 -5.76 7.53 -4.06
N LYS A 193 -5.90 6.21 -4.10
CA LYS A 193 -5.46 5.33 -3.03
C LYS A 193 -4.19 4.58 -3.41
N THR A 194 -3.29 4.46 -2.45
CA THR A 194 -2.06 3.64 -2.54
C THR A 194 -2.01 2.70 -1.36
N LEU A 195 -1.99 1.39 -1.64
CA LEU A 195 -1.75 0.37 -0.63
C LEU A 195 -0.32 -0.12 -0.73
N THR A 196 0.44 -0.01 0.36
CA THR A 196 1.82 -0.50 0.46
C THR A 196 1.94 -1.50 1.61
N GLY A 197 2.72 -2.57 1.42
CA GLY A 197 2.95 -3.59 2.44
C GLY A 197 4.17 -4.45 2.13
N ASP A 198 4.67 -5.17 3.13
CA ASP A 198 5.79 -6.10 2.92
C ASP A 198 5.36 -7.31 2.08
N SER A 199 4.09 -7.68 2.17
CA SER A 199 3.43 -8.62 1.27
C SER A 199 1.99 -8.15 1.03
N ILE A 200 1.52 -8.26 -0.22
CA ILE A 200 0.16 -7.84 -0.59
C ILE A 200 -0.49 -8.96 -1.39
N TYR A 201 -1.70 -9.34 -1.01
CA TYR A 201 -2.65 -10.00 -1.89
C TYR A 201 -3.52 -8.95 -2.57
N TYR A 202 -3.62 -9.03 -3.89
CA TYR A 202 -4.37 -8.08 -4.71
C TYR A 202 -5.33 -8.81 -5.66
N ASP A 203 -6.57 -8.36 -5.73
CA ASP A 203 -7.59 -8.78 -6.68
C ASP A 203 -8.17 -7.54 -7.36
N GLY A 204 -7.69 -7.25 -8.58
CA GLY A 204 -8.11 -6.09 -9.35
C GLY A 204 -9.57 -6.19 -9.81
N GLY A 205 -10.04 -7.40 -10.13
CA GLY A 205 -11.44 -7.66 -10.49
C GLY A 205 -12.40 -7.40 -9.33
N ALA A 206 -12.02 -7.74 -8.11
CA ALA A 206 -12.76 -7.43 -6.89
C ALA A 206 -12.52 -6.00 -6.40
N LYS A 207 -11.45 -5.32 -6.85
CA LYS A 207 -10.92 -4.07 -6.30
C LYS A 207 -10.62 -4.19 -4.81
N PHE A 208 -9.95 -5.26 -4.46
CA PHE A 208 -9.61 -5.65 -3.10
C PHE A 208 -8.10 -5.75 -2.96
N GLY A 209 -7.57 -5.24 -1.87
CA GLY A 209 -6.16 -5.37 -1.51
C GLY A 209 -6.01 -5.67 -0.03
N GLU A 210 -5.18 -6.67 0.31
CA GLU A 210 -4.87 -7.11 1.67
C GLU A 210 -3.36 -7.07 1.85
N ALA A 211 -2.90 -6.36 2.88
CA ALA A 211 -1.48 -6.11 3.12
C ALA A 211 -1.02 -6.62 4.48
N PHE A 212 0.18 -7.16 4.51
CA PHE A 212 0.83 -7.75 5.67
C PHE A 212 2.21 -7.13 5.85
N GLY A 213 2.55 -6.81 7.08
CA GLY A 213 3.79 -6.16 7.46
C GLY A 213 3.86 -4.70 7.00
N ARG A 214 3.96 -3.77 7.96
CA ARG A 214 4.09 -2.32 7.69
C ARG A 214 3.12 -1.81 6.63
N MET A 215 1.85 -2.22 6.79
CA MET A 215 0.77 -1.80 5.91
C MET A 215 0.59 -0.29 5.98
N GLU A 216 0.43 0.33 4.83
CA GLU A 216 0.17 1.75 4.65
C GLU A 216 -0.87 1.92 3.54
N LEU A 217 -2.00 2.52 3.87
CA LEU A 217 -3.06 2.87 2.92
C LEU A 217 -3.19 4.39 2.90
N GLU A 218 -2.62 5.03 1.91
CA GLU A 218 -2.77 6.46 1.67
C GLU A 218 -4.00 6.75 0.79
N ASP A 219 -4.79 7.75 1.15
CA ASP A 219 -5.80 8.36 0.29
C ASP A 219 -5.48 9.85 0.13
N THR A 220 -4.89 10.19 -1.00
CA THR A 220 -4.47 11.57 -1.32
C THR A 220 -5.65 12.52 -1.47
N ALA A 221 -6.83 12.03 -1.89
CA ALA A 221 -8.04 12.83 -2.00
C ALA A 221 -8.60 13.21 -0.62
N GLN A 222 -8.44 12.34 0.38
CA GLN A 222 -8.82 12.60 1.76
C GLN A 222 -7.71 13.23 2.59
N ARG A 223 -6.47 13.18 2.09
CA ARG A 223 -5.26 13.64 2.79
C ARG A 223 -5.09 12.90 4.12
N ALA A 224 -5.21 11.59 4.07
CA ALA A 224 -5.14 10.71 5.23
C ALA A 224 -4.37 9.44 4.89
N ILE A 225 -3.70 8.87 5.88
CA ILE A 225 -2.96 7.63 5.77
C ILE A 225 -3.39 6.71 6.93
N LEU A 226 -3.68 5.46 6.64
CA LEU A 226 -3.97 4.42 7.60
C LEU A 226 -2.81 3.42 7.65
N PHE A 227 -2.28 3.15 8.82
CA PHE A 227 -1.16 2.26 9.06
C PHE A 227 -1.56 1.08 9.95
N GLY A 228 -0.83 -0.03 9.82
CA GLY A 228 -0.95 -1.20 10.68
C GLY A 228 0.07 -2.29 10.29
N ASP A 229 0.16 -3.36 11.07
CA ASP A 229 0.92 -4.54 10.65
C ASP A 229 0.10 -5.45 9.74
N TYR A 230 -1.21 -5.32 9.79
CA TYR A 230 -2.16 -5.99 8.92
C TYR A 230 -3.34 -5.08 8.62
N GLY A 231 -3.82 -5.14 7.40
CA GLY A 231 -5.05 -4.49 7.01
C GLY A 231 -5.42 -4.75 5.55
N PHE A 232 -6.60 -4.29 5.19
CA PHE A 232 -7.08 -4.41 3.82
C PHE A 232 -7.96 -3.22 3.43
N PHE A 233 -8.17 -3.05 2.12
CA PHE A 233 -9.22 -2.20 1.61
C PHE A 233 -10.08 -2.94 0.58
N ASP A 234 -11.36 -2.62 0.56
CA ASP A 234 -12.34 -3.08 -0.41
C ASP A 234 -13.00 -1.83 -1.04
N ASP A 235 -12.59 -1.49 -2.26
CA ASP A 235 -13.04 -0.28 -2.93
C ASP A 235 -14.51 -0.36 -3.36
N LYS A 236 -15.01 -1.57 -3.66
CA LYS A 236 -16.44 -1.77 -4.00
C LYS A 236 -17.37 -1.51 -2.81
N ARG A 237 -16.91 -1.83 -1.60
CA ARG A 237 -17.63 -1.59 -0.35
C ARG A 237 -17.29 -0.26 0.29
N ASN A 238 -16.29 0.45 -0.25
CA ASN A 238 -15.70 1.64 0.38
C ASN A 238 -15.33 1.40 1.84
N TYR A 239 -14.65 0.30 2.10
CA TYR A 239 -14.26 -0.16 3.42
C TYR A 239 -12.75 -0.36 3.50
N ALA A 240 -12.15 0.12 4.58
CA ALA A 240 -10.76 -0.15 4.91
C ALA A 240 -10.62 -0.47 6.39
N PHE A 241 -9.65 -1.28 6.71
CA PHE A 241 -9.42 -1.83 8.04
C PHE A 241 -7.93 -1.95 8.30
N ALA A 242 -7.49 -1.63 9.51
CA ALA A 242 -6.13 -1.88 9.97
C ALA A 242 -6.13 -2.34 11.43
N THR A 243 -5.22 -3.25 11.77
CA THR A 243 -5.03 -3.74 13.14
C THR A 243 -3.56 -4.06 13.40
N SER A 244 -3.23 -4.37 14.66
CA SER A 244 -1.86 -4.57 15.13
C SER A 244 -1.01 -3.33 14.92
N ARG A 245 -0.92 -2.50 15.94
CA ARG A 245 -0.31 -1.16 15.90
C ARG A 245 -1.00 -0.23 14.89
N ALA A 246 -2.32 -0.34 14.81
CA ALA A 246 -3.08 0.50 13.89
C ALA A 246 -3.05 1.96 14.32
N TYR A 247 -2.72 2.85 13.38
CA TYR A 247 -2.86 4.28 13.56
C TYR A 247 -3.19 4.98 12.25
N ALA A 248 -3.80 6.15 12.35
CA ALA A 248 -4.15 7.00 11.22
C ALA A 248 -3.53 8.39 11.38
N GLU A 249 -3.13 8.98 10.26
CA GLU A 249 -2.68 10.36 10.14
C GLU A 249 -3.66 11.13 9.25
N ASP A 250 -4.25 12.20 9.76
CA ASP A 250 -5.02 13.16 8.97
C ASP A 250 -4.23 14.46 8.85
N TYR A 251 -3.73 14.74 7.64
CA TYR A 251 -2.98 15.93 7.28
C TYR A 251 -3.80 16.92 6.43
N SER A 252 -5.13 16.80 6.50
CA SER A 252 -6.07 17.70 5.80
C SER A 252 -6.04 19.12 6.35
N GLN A 253 -5.64 19.30 7.62
CA GLN A 253 -5.50 20.57 8.31
C GLN A 253 -4.03 20.99 8.43
N LYS A 254 -3.80 22.20 8.97
CA LYS A 254 -2.44 22.72 9.18
C LYS A 254 -1.61 21.86 10.13
N ASP A 255 -2.24 21.38 11.21
CA ASP A 255 -1.61 20.48 12.18
C ASP A 255 -2.17 19.06 11.96
N THR A 256 -1.27 18.09 11.82
CA THR A 256 -1.64 16.68 11.61
C THR A 256 -2.28 16.11 12.88
N LEU A 257 -3.40 15.43 12.70
CA LEU A 257 -4.06 14.64 13.73
C LEU A 257 -3.58 13.19 13.65
N TYR A 258 -3.14 12.65 14.78
CA TYR A 258 -2.74 11.25 14.92
C TYR A 258 -3.76 10.53 15.79
N VAL A 259 -4.23 9.40 15.32
CA VAL A 259 -5.20 8.55 16.03
C VAL A 259 -4.71 7.12 16.01
N SER A 260 -4.61 6.45 17.15
CA SER A 260 -4.35 5.01 17.23
C SER A 260 -5.43 4.28 18.01
N ALA A 261 -5.57 2.99 17.71
CA ALA A 261 -6.40 2.03 18.43
C ALA A 261 -5.84 0.62 18.20
N ASP A 262 -6.35 -0.40 18.88
CA ASP A 262 -6.01 -1.78 18.55
C ASP A 262 -6.48 -2.14 17.14
N THR A 263 -7.63 -1.56 16.73
CA THR A 263 -8.22 -1.71 15.40
C THR A 263 -8.83 -0.39 14.95
N LEU A 264 -8.58 -0.02 13.70
CA LEU A 264 -9.21 1.12 13.02
C LEU A 264 -10.01 0.65 11.80
N GLU A 265 -11.22 1.17 11.66
CA GLU A 265 -12.10 0.96 10.51
C GLU A 265 -12.45 2.28 9.84
N LEU A 266 -12.38 2.30 8.52
CA LEU A 266 -12.85 3.38 7.66
C LEU A 266 -13.99 2.86 6.79
N ILE A 267 -15.16 3.49 6.88
CA ILE A 267 -16.35 3.10 6.13
C ILE A 267 -16.90 4.33 5.43
N SER A 268 -17.19 4.24 4.13
CA SER A 268 -17.86 5.31 3.40
C SER A 268 -19.16 4.79 2.77
N VAL A 269 -20.27 5.41 3.11
CA VAL A 269 -21.60 5.04 2.58
C VAL A 269 -22.30 6.25 1.97
N PRO A 270 -23.15 6.07 0.95
CA PRO A 270 -23.94 7.17 0.42
C PRO A 270 -24.83 7.79 1.49
N ILE A 271 -24.92 9.10 1.51
CA ILE A 271 -25.83 9.83 2.41
C ILE A 271 -27.27 9.50 2.02
N ARG A 272 -28.01 8.87 2.93
CA ARG A 272 -29.41 8.46 2.71
C ARG A 272 -30.41 9.53 3.13
N ASP A 273 -30.00 10.49 3.94
CA ASP A 273 -30.85 11.60 4.37
C ASP A 273 -31.04 12.59 3.22
N ARG A 274 -32.25 12.58 2.65
CA ARG A 274 -32.59 13.39 1.48
C ARG A 274 -32.49 14.89 1.75
N ILE A 275 -32.82 15.33 2.98
CA ILE A 275 -32.75 16.75 3.37
C ILE A 275 -31.26 17.20 3.44
N LYS A 276 -30.40 16.37 4.04
CA LYS A 276 -28.95 16.64 4.08
C LYS A 276 -28.34 16.62 2.68
N LEU A 277 -28.74 15.67 1.84
CA LEU A 277 -28.25 15.55 0.47
C LEU A 277 -28.68 16.76 -0.37
N ASP A 278 -29.94 17.18 -0.29
CA ASP A 278 -30.47 18.34 -1.01
C ASP A 278 -29.80 19.64 -0.53
N SER A 279 -29.53 19.78 0.76
CA SER A 279 -28.76 20.89 1.32
C SER A 279 -27.33 20.95 0.79
N LEU A 280 -26.64 19.83 0.70
CA LEU A 280 -25.26 19.73 0.15
C LEU A 280 -25.22 20.02 -1.35
N LEU A 281 -26.24 19.55 -2.11
CA LEU A 281 -26.33 19.75 -3.54
C LEU A 281 -26.74 21.20 -3.90
N SER A 282 -27.44 21.91 -3.00
CA SER A 282 -27.85 23.30 -3.19
C SER A 282 -26.76 24.32 -2.81
N ASP A 283 -25.74 23.91 -2.05
CA ASP A 283 -24.64 24.80 -1.66
C ASP A 283 -23.62 24.96 -2.80
N THR A 284 -23.93 25.87 -3.73
CA THR A 284 -23.08 26.20 -4.88
C THR A 284 -21.96 27.20 -4.56
N THR A 285 -21.86 27.69 -3.34
CA THR A 285 -20.95 28.79 -2.96
C THR A 285 -19.47 28.39 -2.91
N SER A 286 -19.16 27.09 -2.78
CA SER A 286 -17.77 26.62 -2.61
C SER A 286 -17.05 26.22 -3.91
N GLY A 287 -17.75 26.14 -5.05
CA GLY A 287 -17.18 25.68 -6.33
C GLY A 287 -16.68 24.22 -6.34
N LYS A 288 -16.79 23.50 -5.23
CA LYS A 288 -16.45 22.08 -5.12
C LYS A 288 -17.72 21.24 -5.27
N LYS A 289 -17.62 20.10 -5.97
CA LYS A 289 -18.70 19.11 -5.98
C LYS A 289 -19.00 18.68 -4.54
N PRO A 290 -20.27 18.68 -4.11
CA PRO A 290 -20.62 18.29 -2.75
C PRO A 290 -20.25 16.83 -2.52
N ASP A 291 -19.71 16.55 -1.34
CA ASP A 291 -19.43 15.19 -0.91
C ASP A 291 -20.72 14.48 -0.55
N THR A 292 -21.08 13.49 -1.33
CA THR A 292 -22.32 12.72 -1.15
C THR A 292 -22.11 11.44 -0.33
N LEU A 293 -20.89 11.26 0.21
CA LEU A 293 -20.54 10.12 1.05
C LEU A 293 -20.48 10.52 2.51
N GLN A 294 -21.07 9.69 3.36
CA GLN A 294 -20.92 9.74 4.80
C GLN A 294 -19.78 8.81 5.18
N ARG A 295 -18.74 9.35 5.82
CA ARG A 295 -17.57 8.60 6.26
C ARG A 295 -17.62 8.37 7.76
N TYR A 296 -17.26 7.16 8.14
CA TYR A 296 -17.06 6.75 9.53
C TYR A 296 -15.60 6.37 9.72
N LEU A 297 -14.97 6.93 10.74
CA LEU A 297 -13.74 6.40 11.33
C LEU A 297 -14.11 5.82 12.69
N ARG A 298 -13.85 4.54 12.91
CA ARG A 298 -14.08 3.85 14.19
C ARG A 298 -12.76 3.31 14.71
N GLY A 299 -12.53 3.50 15.99
CA GLY A 299 -11.40 2.95 16.71
C GLY A 299 -11.89 2.09 17.87
N TYR A 300 -11.37 0.88 17.97
CA TYR A 300 -11.74 -0.09 19.00
C TYR A 300 -10.55 -0.39 19.88
N HIS A 301 -10.75 -0.21 21.18
CA HIS A 301 -9.84 -0.41 22.28
C HIS A 301 -8.55 0.43 22.23
N HIS A 302 -8.16 0.91 23.41
CA HIS A 302 -6.93 1.66 23.66
C HIS A 302 -6.73 2.87 22.74
N VAL A 303 -7.81 3.59 22.45
CA VAL A 303 -7.77 4.79 21.60
C VAL A 303 -6.85 5.85 22.20
N ARG A 304 -5.94 6.38 21.39
CA ARG A 304 -5.09 7.53 21.70
C ARG A 304 -5.16 8.53 20.55
N ILE A 305 -5.30 9.78 20.91
CA ILE A 305 -5.42 10.88 19.95
C ILE A 305 -4.39 11.95 20.33
N PHE A 306 -3.65 12.42 19.34
CA PHE A 306 -2.71 13.52 19.50
C PHE A 306 -2.85 14.53 18.37
N ARG A 307 -3.03 15.77 18.74
CA ARG A 307 -2.77 16.96 17.96
C ARG A 307 -2.09 17.95 18.91
N ARG A 308 -1.31 18.90 18.40
CA ARG A 308 -0.50 19.80 19.24
C ARG A 308 -1.31 20.52 20.32
N ASP A 309 -2.52 20.97 20.01
CA ASP A 309 -3.40 21.73 20.89
C ASP A 309 -4.36 20.89 21.73
N ALA A 310 -4.54 19.60 21.39
CA ALA A 310 -5.48 18.71 22.07
C ALA A 310 -5.03 17.25 22.02
N GLN A 311 -5.19 16.55 23.14
CA GLN A 311 -4.89 15.12 23.25
C GLN A 311 -6.08 14.42 23.92
N ALA A 312 -6.24 13.13 23.60
CA ALA A 312 -7.26 12.31 24.26
C ALA A 312 -6.85 10.84 24.34
N ILE A 313 -7.42 10.16 25.33
CA ILE A 313 -7.46 8.70 25.40
C ILE A 313 -8.88 8.24 25.68
N ALA A 314 -9.26 7.09 25.16
CA ALA A 314 -10.57 6.47 25.38
C ALA A 314 -10.47 4.95 25.20
N ASP A 315 -11.51 4.21 25.59
CA ASP A 315 -11.60 2.81 25.16
C ASP A 315 -11.90 2.73 23.67
N SER A 316 -12.91 3.41 23.19
CA SER A 316 -13.34 3.36 21.80
C SER A 316 -13.74 4.74 21.27
N MET A 317 -13.72 4.90 19.93
CA MET A 317 -14.11 6.14 19.27
C MET A 317 -14.96 5.91 18.03
N SER A 318 -15.75 6.91 17.66
CA SER A 318 -16.42 7.00 16.38
C SER A 318 -16.44 8.44 15.88
N TYR A 319 -16.02 8.65 14.65
CA TYR A 319 -16.16 9.93 13.94
C TYR A 319 -17.12 9.77 12.77
N ILE A 320 -18.06 10.70 12.62
CA ILE A 320 -19.06 10.72 11.53
C ILE A 320 -18.90 12.04 10.77
N SER A 321 -18.47 11.97 9.51
CA SER A 321 -18.14 13.17 8.73
C SER A 321 -19.36 14.04 8.41
N SER A 322 -20.51 13.44 8.07
CA SER A 322 -21.75 14.19 7.73
C SER A 322 -22.30 14.98 8.91
N ASP A 323 -22.20 14.43 10.10
CA ASP A 323 -22.68 15.06 11.32
C ASP A 323 -21.60 15.91 11.98
N SER A 324 -20.35 15.73 11.52
CA SER A 324 -19.16 16.38 12.10
C SER A 324 -19.09 16.15 13.61
N ILE A 325 -19.31 14.89 14.04
CA ILE A 325 -19.30 14.49 15.44
C ILE A 325 -18.21 13.46 15.67
N LEU A 326 -17.30 13.75 16.62
CA LEU A 326 -16.38 12.79 17.20
C LEU A 326 -16.92 12.36 18.57
N SER A 327 -17.08 11.07 18.76
CA SER A 327 -17.57 10.45 19.98
C SER A 327 -16.47 9.61 20.63
N LEU A 328 -16.24 9.78 21.91
CA LEU A 328 -15.31 9.00 22.73
C LEU A 328 -16.06 8.25 23.82
N TYR A 329 -15.79 6.97 23.99
CA TYR A 329 -16.49 6.06 24.90
C TYR A 329 -15.53 5.39 25.89
N GLY A 330 -16.05 4.93 27.03
CA GLY A 330 -15.31 4.16 28.02
C GLY A 330 -14.36 5.03 28.84
N HIS A 331 -14.93 6.00 29.56
CA HIS A 331 -14.23 6.91 30.47
C HIS A 331 -13.07 7.67 29.81
N PRO A 332 -13.36 8.47 28.76
CA PRO A 332 -12.35 9.25 28.07
C PRO A 332 -11.71 10.31 28.97
N TYR A 333 -10.42 10.53 28.76
CA TYR A 333 -9.67 11.68 29.25
C TYR A 333 -9.21 12.53 28.09
N MET A 334 -9.40 13.83 28.20
CA MET A 334 -9.01 14.81 27.19
C MET A 334 -8.20 15.92 27.83
N TRP A 335 -7.20 16.41 27.12
CA TRP A 335 -6.32 17.48 27.61
C TRP A 335 -6.16 18.57 26.57
N SER A 336 -6.13 19.81 27.06
CA SER A 336 -5.72 20.99 26.29
C SER A 336 -5.00 21.94 27.25
N GLU A 337 -3.77 22.31 26.93
CA GLU A 337 -2.93 23.11 27.82
C GLU A 337 -2.80 22.46 29.20
N ALA A 338 -3.12 23.20 30.28
CA ALA A 338 -3.12 22.74 31.68
C ALA A 338 -4.48 22.20 32.13
N ARG A 339 -5.41 21.89 31.22
CA ARG A 339 -6.77 21.45 31.50
C ARG A 339 -6.98 20.00 31.14
N GLN A 340 -7.74 19.31 31.96
CA GLN A 340 -8.21 17.96 31.75
C GLN A 340 -9.73 17.91 31.83
N LEU A 341 -10.37 17.15 30.96
CA LEU A 341 -11.80 16.89 30.96
C LEU A 341 -12.02 15.39 30.88
N SER A 342 -12.93 14.84 31.69
CA SER A 342 -13.26 13.41 31.73
C SER A 342 -14.73 13.20 32.04
N GLY A 343 -15.24 12.01 31.70
CA GLY A 343 -16.61 11.57 31.97
C GLY A 343 -16.80 10.14 31.45
N ASP A 344 -18.05 9.66 31.38
CA ASP A 344 -18.34 8.31 30.89
C ASP A 344 -18.32 8.29 29.35
N THR A 345 -18.80 9.38 28.72
CA THR A 345 -18.83 9.54 27.24
C THR A 345 -18.65 11.01 26.88
N THR A 346 -17.96 11.29 25.78
CA THR A 346 -17.74 12.65 25.30
C THR A 346 -18.05 12.76 23.84
N PHE A 347 -18.73 13.86 23.44
CA PHE A 347 -19.08 14.21 22.07
C PHE A 347 -18.48 15.56 21.72
N PHE A 348 -17.71 15.61 20.64
CA PHE A 348 -17.18 16.84 20.05
C PHE A 348 -18.00 17.18 18.81
N TYR A 349 -18.57 18.36 18.77
CA TYR A 349 -19.37 18.85 17.65
C TYR A 349 -18.57 19.90 16.88
N PHE A 350 -18.38 19.64 15.59
CA PHE A 350 -17.65 20.55 14.72
C PHE A 350 -18.62 21.27 13.78
N ARG A 351 -18.32 22.54 13.51
CA ARG A 351 -19.01 23.35 12.54
C ARG A 351 -18.00 23.96 11.58
N TYR A 352 -18.15 23.70 10.28
CA TYR A 352 -17.19 24.15 9.25
C TYR A 352 -15.73 23.74 9.56
N GLY A 353 -15.55 22.53 10.07
CA GLY A 353 -14.23 21.98 10.43
C GLY A 353 -13.61 22.56 11.71
N LYS A 354 -14.31 23.46 12.43
CA LYS A 354 -13.87 24.00 13.73
C LYS A 354 -14.72 23.42 14.85
N LEU A 355 -14.12 23.23 16.03
CA LEU A 355 -14.82 22.81 17.23
C LEU A 355 -15.81 23.91 17.65
N ASP A 356 -17.08 23.54 17.78
CA ASP A 356 -18.19 24.42 18.22
C ASP A 356 -18.48 24.23 19.71
N TYR A 357 -18.76 22.99 20.12
CA TYR A 357 -18.91 22.67 21.53
C TYR A 357 -18.57 21.21 21.82
N VAL A 358 -18.36 20.91 23.11
CA VAL A 358 -18.10 19.57 23.64
C VAL A 358 -19.15 19.25 24.69
N ASP A 359 -19.80 18.09 24.55
CA ASP A 359 -20.68 17.52 25.58
C ASP A 359 -19.98 16.37 26.29
N VAL A 360 -19.94 16.41 27.60
CA VAL A 360 -19.49 15.31 28.44
C VAL A 360 -20.66 14.84 29.27
N LEU A 361 -20.90 13.55 29.27
CA LEU A 361 -22.02 12.91 29.93
C LEU A 361 -21.54 11.88 30.95
N GLY A 362 -22.20 11.85 32.09
CA GLY A 362 -21.95 10.93 33.21
C GLY A 362 -20.64 11.20 33.91
N ASN A 363 -20.68 11.30 35.24
CA ASN A 363 -19.50 11.48 36.12
C ASN A 363 -18.50 12.52 35.60
N THR A 364 -19.02 13.66 35.10
CA THR A 364 -18.17 14.66 34.47
C THR A 364 -17.22 15.30 35.46
N LEU A 365 -15.94 15.46 35.10
CA LEU A 365 -14.94 16.14 35.86
C LEU A 365 -14.05 16.99 34.97
N ALA A 366 -14.07 18.30 35.17
CA ALA A 366 -13.14 19.24 34.58
C ALA A 366 -12.11 19.68 35.62
N VAL A 367 -10.84 19.59 35.29
CA VAL A 367 -9.71 19.93 36.16
C VAL A 367 -8.80 20.90 35.44
N GLU A 368 -8.39 21.97 36.10
CA GLU A 368 -7.36 22.88 35.62
C GLU A 368 -6.23 22.92 36.66
N HIS A 369 -5.03 22.55 36.27
CA HIS A 369 -3.84 22.68 37.10
C HIS A 369 -3.39 24.13 37.09
N ILE A 370 -3.31 24.74 38.30
CA ILE A 370 -2.98 26.15 38.47
C ILE A 370 -1.65 26.30 39.16
N ASP A 371 -0.72 26.97 38.47
CA ASP A 371 0.65 27.22 38.95
C ASP A 371 1.52 25.96 39.19
N SER A 372 2.73 26.15 39.69
CA SER A 372 3.68 25.11 40.07
C SER A 372 3.37 24.43 41.39
N VAL A 373 2.27 24.82 42.04
CA VAL A 373 1.79 24.27 43.31
C VAL A 373 0.72 23.22 43.02
N ASP A 374 0.54 22.25 43.90
CA ASP A 374 -0.46 21.17 43.75
C ASP A 374 -1.91 21.67 44.00
N TYR A 375 -2.27 22.78 43.31
CA TYR A 375 -3.61 23.36 43.33
C TYR A 375 -4.32 23.08 41.99
N TYR A 376 -5.62 22.72 42.11
CA TYR A 376 -6.46 22.39 40.98
C TYR A 376 -7.83 23.04 41.09
N ASN A 377 -8.22 23.85 40.15
CA ASN A 377 -9.61 24.20 39.94
C ASN A 377 -10.36 22.95 39.44
N GLN A 378 -11.52 22.67 40.03
CA GLN A 378 -12.27 21.46 39.76
C GLN A 378 -13.74 21.79 39.62
N MET A 379 -14.39 21.18 38.61
CA MET A 379 -15.84 21.22 38.41
C MET A 379 -16.34 19.81 38.09
N ARG A 380 -17.35 19.36 38.82
CA ARG A 380 -18.02 18.07 38.65
C ARG A 380 -19.50 18.27 38.45
N GLY A 381 -20.17 17.38 37.71
CA GLY A 381 -21.61 17.33 37.53
C GLY A 381 -22.05 16.08 36.75
N ASP A 382 -23.33 15.97 36.46
CA ASP A 382 -23.86 14.86 35.68
C ASP A 382 -23.66 15.09 34.17
N LYS A 383 -23.71 16.35 33.73
CA LYS A 383 -23.47 16.79 32.36
C LYS A 383 -22.64 18.08 32.34
N LEU A 384 -21.67 18.14 31.42
CA LEU A 384 -20.91 19.34 31.15
C LEU A 384 -20.96 19.67 29.66
N ARG A 385 -21.27 20.93 29.35
CA ARG A 385 -21.16 21.45 27.97
C ARG A 385 -20.20 22.64 27.93
N ALA A 386 -19.18 22.53 27.10
CA ALA A 386 -18.17 23.55 26.87
C ALA A 386 -18.31 24.13 25.45
N TYR A 387 -18.58 25.42 25.33
CA TYR A 387 -18.69 26.14 24.06
C TYR A 387 -17.37 26.76 23.66
N VAL A 388 -16.98 26.54 22.42
CA VAL A 388 -15.71 27.03 21.85
C VAL A 388 -16.02 27.96 20.67
N ALA A 389 -15.37 29.10 20.61
CA ALA A 389 -15.41 29.99 19.45
C ALA A 389 -14.00 30.51 19.17
N ASP A 390 -13.59 30.53 17.89
CA ASP A 390 -12.25 30.92 17.45
C ASP A 390 -11.12 30.18 18.20
N SER A 391 -11.31 28.86 18.36
CA SER A 391 -10.39 27.96 19.09
C SER A 391 -10.19 28.32 20.58
N THR A 392 -11.08 29.15 21.12
CA THR A 392 -11.02 29.61 22.52
C THR A 392 -12.28 29.20 23.28
N LEU A 393 -12.12 28.66 24.48
CA LEU A 393 -13.23 28.34 25.39
C LEU A 393 -13.95 29.61 25.82
N ARG A 394 -15.26 29.67 25.59
CA ARG A 394 -16.10 30.86 25.87
C ARG A 394 -17.08 30.66 27.01
N GLN A 395 -17.63 29.48 27.14
CA GLN A 395 -18.63 29.20 28.15
C GLN A 395 -18.59 27.73 28.57
N ILE A 396 -18.78 27.47 29.86
CA ILE A 396 -18.99 26.14 30.41
C ILE A 396 -20.33 26.12 31.17
N ASN A 397 -21.16 25.15 30.86
CA ASN A 397 -22.38 24.84 31.58
C ASN A 397 -22.23 23.48 32.23
N VAL A 398 -22.49 23.40 33.51
CA VAL A 398 -22.47 22.14 34.27
C VAL A 398 -23.86 21.96 34.90
N ASP A 399 -24.47 20.82 34.67
CA ASP A 399 -25.82 20.50 35.11
C ASP A 399 -25.83 19.20 35.90
N GLY A 400 -26.64 19.18 36.98
CA GLY A 400 -26.87 18.04 37.87
C GLY A 400 -25.77 17.82 38.89
N ASN A 401 -26.11 17.84 40.17
CA ASN A 401 -25.21 17.53 41.30
C ASN A 401 -23.86 18.24 41.21
N VAL A 402 -23.89 19.54 40.93
CA VAL A 402 -22.68 20.32 40.67
C VAL A 402 -21.90 20.51 41.97
N GLU A 403 -20.63 20.12 41.93
CA GLU A 403 -19.64 20.44 42.97
C GLU A 403 -18.45 21.15 42.35
N THR A 404 -17.94 22.19 42.99
CA THR A 404 -16.77 22.94 42.51
C THR A 404 -15.77 23.24 43.58
N ILE A 405 -14.51 23.26 43.22
CA ILE A 405 -13.40 23.80 44.02
C ILE A 405 -12.69 24.81 43.12
N LEU A 406 -12.69 26.09 43.55
CA LEU A 406 -12.07 27.17 42.80
C LEU A 406 -11.15 27.97 43.73
N TYR A 407 -9.90 28.15 43.32
CA TYR A 407 -8.94 29.00 44.01
C TYR A 407 -9.11 30.45 43.59
N MET A 408 -9.21 31.33 44.54
CA MET A 408 -9.42 32.76 44.31
C MET A 408 -8.08 33.49 44.35
N LYS A 409 -7.87 34.39 43.39
CA LYS A 409 -6.72 35.28 43.33
C LYS A 409 -7.11 36.69 43.70
N GLU A 410 -6.20 37.40 44.32
CA GLU A 410 -6.32 38.83 44.55
C GLU A 410 -5.98 39.58 43.24
N GLU A 411 -6.85 40.52 42.85
CA GLU A 411 -6.68 41.24 41.58
C GLU A 411 -5.36 42.02 41.48
N LYS A 412 -4.85 42.53 42.61
CA LYS A 412 -3.66 43.41 42.61
C LYS A 412 -2.34 42.63 42.70
N SER A 413 -2.25 41.61 43.53
CA SER A 413 -1.00 40.86 43.77
C SER A 413 -0.91 39.58 42.93
N ASN A 414 -2.03 39.12 42.34
CA ASN A 414 -2.15 37.82 41.69
C ASN A 414 -1.88 36.61 42.60
N ASP A 415 -1.82 36.83 43.92
CA ASP A 415 -1.62 35.78 44.92
C ASP A 415 -2.94 35.06 45.23
N TYR A 416 -2.87 33.77 45.54
CA TYR A 416 -4.04 33.02 45.99
C TYR A 416 -4.42 33.39 47.41
N THR A 417 -5.68 33.74 47.62
CA THR A 417 -6.20 34.19 48.94
C THR A 417 -6.98 33.11 49.66
N GLY A 418 -7.54 32.16 48.96
CA GLY A 418 -8.35 31.10 49.51
C GLY A 418 -8.91 30.14 48.49
N MET A 419 -9.61 29.13 48.97
CA MET A 419 -10.27 28.10 48.16
C MET A 419 -11.77 28.14 48.45
N ASN A 420 -12.56 28.27 47.39
CA ASN A 420 -14.02 28.26 47.46
C ASN A 420 -14.53 26.87 47.06
N ARG A 421 -15.27 26.18 47.92
CA ARG A 421 -15.96 24.93 47.65
C ARG A 421 -17.47 25.16 47.63
N MET A 422 -18.12 24.89 46.48
CA MET A 422 -19.54 25.14 46.26
C MET A 422 -20.25 23.90 45.76
N THR A 423 -21.53 23.81 46.15
CA THR A 423 -22.49 22.83 45.59
C THR A 423 -23.71 23.56 45.03
N SER A 424 -24.28 23.08 43.92
CA SER A 424 -25.48 23.64 43.32
C SER A 424 -26.16 22.64 42.41
N SER A 425 -27.34 22.99 41.87
CA SER A 425 -27.98 22.18 40.82
C SER A 425 -27.35 22.42 39.44
N THR A 426 -26.99 23.67 39.13
CA THR A 426 -26.36 24.06 37.88
C THR A 426 -25.32 25.14 38.09
N MET A 427 -24.31 25.16 37.18
CA MET A 427 -23.29 26.21 37.14
C MET A 427 -23.06 26.68 35.71
N TYR A 428 -22.88 27.98 35.58
CA TYR A 428 -22.55 28.65 34.32
C TYR A 428 -21.26 29.46 34.50
N VAL A 429 -20.28 29.22 33.65
CA VAL A 429 -19.01 29.98 33.62
C VAL A 429 -18.89 30.63 32.27
N THR A 430 -18.63 31.94 32.24
CA THR A 430 -18.26 32.66 31.03
C THR A 430 -16.80 33.06 31.09
N LEU A 431 -16.10 32.87 29.98
CA LEU A 431 -14.67 33.15 29.83
C LEU A 431 -14.45 34.17 28.71
N ASP A 432 -13.39 34.94 28.84
CA ASP A 432 -12.87 35.78 27.80
C ASP A 432 -11.38 35.51 27.63
N SER A 433 -10.98 35.14 26.43
CA SER A 433 -9.59 34.79 26.16
C SER A 433 -9.03 33.73 27.09
N GLY A 434 -9.89 32.76 27.49
CA GLY A 434 -9.54 31.68 28.43
C GLY A 434 -9.55 32.04 29.92
N ILE A 435 -9.80 33.30 30.25
CA ILE A 435 -9.88 33.79 31.64
C ILE A 435 -11.33 33.82 32.10
N VAL A 436 -11.62 33.31 33.29
CA VAL A 436 -12.97 33.32 33.87
C VAL A 436 -13.38 34.77 34.16
N LYS A 437 -14.46 35.25 33.51
CA LYS A 437 -15.07 36.55 33.77
C LYS A 437 -16.17 36.50 34.81
N LYS A 438 -16.99 35.43 34.73
CA LYS A 438 -18.16 35.31 35.60
C LYS A 438 -18.47 33.86 35.85
N SER A 439 -18.70 33.52 37.10
CA SER A 439 -19.25 32.24 37.54
C SER A 439 -20.59 32.47 38.20
N SER A 440 -21.58 31.61 37.93
CA SER A 440 -22.94 31.73 38.46
C SER A 440 -23.49 30.33 38.80
N TRP A 441 -23.89 30.15 40.01
CA TRP A 441 -24.51 28.93 40.54
C TRP A 441 -26.01 29.14 40.68
N LYS A 442 -26.82 28.14 40.35
CA LYS A 442 -28.27 28.20 40.45
C LYS A 442 -28.86 26.94 41.08
N GLY A 443 -30.06 27.10 41.69
CA GLY A 443 -30.75 26.08 42.48
C GLY A 443 -30.40 26.19 43.97
N PRO A 444 -30.54 25.14 44.74
CA PRO A 444 -30.02 25.11 46.14
C PRO A 444 -28.50 25.24 46.09
N VAL A 445 -28.01 26.40 46.55
CA VAL A 445 -26.58 26.72 46.56
C VAL A 445 -26.05 26.67 47.98
N SER A 446 -24.99 25.91 48.20
CA SER A 446 -24.25 25.90 49.45
C SER A 446 -22.76 26.06 49.18
N GLY A 447 -22.05 26.81 49.98
CA GLY A 447 -20.62 27.01 49.77
C GLY A 447 -19.88 27.33 51.03
N LYS A 448 -18.57 27.02 51.01
CA LYS A 448 -17.64 27.36 52.08
C LYS A 448 -16.37 27.92 51.49
N LEU A 449 -15.88 28.99 52.12
CA LEU A 449 -14.59 29.58 51.81
C LEU A 449 -13.56 29.09 52.83
N TYR A 450 -12.45 28.55 52.38
CA TYR A 450 -11.35 28.07 53.19
C TYR A 450 -10.10 28.93 52.94
N PRO A 451 -9.41 29.38 54.02
CA PRO A 451 -8.09 29.98 53.90
C PRO A 451 -7.10 29.01 53.26
N LEU A 452 -6.08 29.52 52.55
CA LEU A 452 -5.05 28.67 51.92
C LEU A 452 -4.34 27.72 52.89
N SER A 453 -4.18 28.11 54.14
CA SER A 453 -3.59 27.27 55.19
C SER A 453 -4.37 25.96 55.41
N MET A 454 -5.65 25.93 55.10
CA MET A 454 -6.50 24.74 55.17
C MET A 454 -6.61 24.02 53.84
N ALA A 455 -6.21 24.63 52.71
CA ALA A 455 -6.32 24.09 51.38
C ALA A 455 -5.30 22.97 51.10
N SER A 456 -4.36 22.70 51.96
CA SER A 456 -3.39 21.60 51.83
C SER A 456 -3.96 20.22 52.21
N SER A 457 -5.13 20.15 52.85
CA SER A 457 -5.78 18.87 53.16
C SER A 457 -6.40 18.25 51.93
N ALA A 458 -5.99 17.03 51.56
CA ALA A 458 -6.53 16.31 50.41
C ALA A 458 -8.06 16.07 50.47
N GLU A 459 -8.61 15.96 51.70
CA GLU A 459 -10.05 15.80 51.91
C GLU A 459 -10.83 17.08 51.54
N LEU A 460 -10.21 18.23 51.67
CA LEU A 460 -10.85 19.52 51.38
C LEU A 460 -10.58 20.01 49.98
N ASN A 461 -9.38 19.78 49.45
CA ASN A 461 -8.93 20.35 48.19
C ASN A 461 -9.11 19.41 46.97
N ARG A 462 -9.75 18.26 47.16
CA ARG A 462 -10.12 17.35 46.05
C ARG A 462 -11.62 17.03 46.11
N LEU A 463 -12.27 17.01 44.93
CA LEU A 463 -13.60 16.45 44.79
C LEU A 463 -13.54 14.93 44.87
N LYS A 464 -14.68 14.30 45.13
CA LYS A 464 -14.80 12.84 45.03
C LYS A 464 -14.42 12.35 43.63
N GLU A 465 -13.68 11.27 43.55
CA GLU A 465 -13.20 10.70 42.30
C GLU A 465 -12.24 11.62 41.49
N PHE A 466 -11.61 12.57 42.15
CA PHE A 466 -10.57 13.39 41.53
C PHE A 466 -9.43 12.53 40.99
N VAL A 467 -9.12 12.69 39.69
CA VAL A 467 -7.97 12.09 39.03
C VAL A 467 -7.32 13.15 38.16
N TRP A 468 -6.02 13.34 38.30
CA TRP A 468 -5.20 14.09 37.37
C TRP A 468 -4.30 13.11 36.64
N ALA A 469 -4.68 12.76 35.41
CA ALA A 469 -4.09 11.67 34.62
C ALA A 469 -3.05 12.17 33.58
N SER A 470 -2.22 13.15 33.99
CA SER A 470 -1.21 13.73 33.10
C SER A 470 -0.14 12.74 32.65
N ASP A 471 0.14 11.71 33.45
CA ASP A 471 1.03 10.60 33.14
C ASP A 471 0.53 9.74 31.98
N ARG A 472 -0.77 9.73 31.73
CA ARG A 472 -1.43 8.98 30.63
C ARG A 472 -1.60 9.82 29.34
N ARG A 473 -1.26 11.11 29.37
CA ARG A 473 -1.45 12.05 28.26
C ARG A 473 -0.45 11.76 27.14
N PRO A 474 -0.89 11.43 25.92
CA PRO A 474 0.01 11.25 24.78
C PRO A 474 0.57 12.61 24.33
N MET A 475 1.87 12.81 24.45
CA MET A 475 2.53 14.10 24.19
C MET A 475 3.25 14.15 22.84
N SER A 476 3.25 13.03 22.06
CA SER A 476 3.89 12.95 20.76
C SER A 476 3.21 11.90 19.86
N LYS A 477 3.54 11.91 18.57
CA LYS A 477 3.16 10.87 17.62
C LYS A 477 3.56 9.48 18.12
N GLU A 478 4.79 9.34 18.64
CA GLU A 478 5.34 8.08 19.12
C GLU A 478 4.55 7.54 20.31
N ALA A 479 4.14 8.43 21.24
CA ALA A 479 3.30 8.06 22.37
C ALA A 479 1.91 7.57 21.95
N VAL A 480 1.37 8.09 20.83
CA VAL A 480 0.14 7.58 20.23
C VAL A 480 0.35 6.19 19.67
N ILE A 481 1.37 5.99 18.85
CA ILE A 481 1.60 4.76 18.09
C ILE A 481 2.00 3.60 19.02
N TYR A 482 2.97 3.85 19.92
CA TYR A 482 3.58 2.79 20.74
C TYR A 482 3.02 2.69 22.15
N GLY A 483 2.24 3.66 22.61
CA GLY A 483 1.83 3.79 24.01
C GLY A 483 2.96 4.28 24.92
N MET A 484 2.61 4.67 26.15
CA MET A 484 3.58 5.20 27.12
C MET A 484 4.56 4.14 27.63
N ASP A 485 4.17 2.85 27.62
CA ASP A 485 4.97 1.75 28.19
C ASP A 485 5.95 1.10 27.20
N SER A 486 5.87 1.39 25.93
CA SER A 486 6.62 0.63 24.90
C SER A 486 7.77 1.38 24.23
N LEU A 487 8.26 2.46 24.79
CA LEU A 487 9.56 3.03 24.36
C LEU A 487 10.74 2.06 24.57
N SER A 488 10.48 0.89 25.19
CA SER A 488 11.46 -0.15 25.50
C SER A 488 11.26 -1.49 24.78
N GLN A 489 10.20 -1.67 23.99
CA GLN A 489 9.95 -2.96 23.34
C GLN A 489 10.44 -3.00 21.88
N THR A 490 11.29 -3.96 21.63
CA THR A 490 11.85 -4.38 20.34
C THR A 490 10.78 -4.56 19.27
N LYS A 491 11.08 -4.06 18.06
CA LYS A 491 10.32 -4.29 16.82
C LYS A 491 10.01 -5.79 16.66
N THR A 492 8.76 -6.17 16.76
CA THR A 492 8.32 -7.50 16.29
C THR A 492 8.44 -7.54 14.77
N LEU A 493 9.13 -8.54 14.27
CA LEU A 493 9.21 -8.84 12.84
C LEU A 493 7.81 -9.07 12.25
N PRO A 494 7.57 -8.71 10.98
CA PRO A 494 6.32 -9.04 10.31
C PRO A 494 6.06 -10.55 10.35
N PRO A 495 4.79 -10.98 10.30
CA PRO A 495 4.45 -12.40 10.31
C PRO A 495 5.14 -13.11 9.14
N PRO A 496 5.64 -14.33 9.35
CA PRO A 496 6.28 -15.09 8.28
C PRO A 496 5.28 -15.43 7.17
N LEU A 497 5.77 -15.58 5.95
CA LEU A 497 4.97 -15.92 4.75
C LEU A 497 3.99 -17.11 4.97
N SER A 498 4.33 -18.03 5.90
CA SER A 498 3.46 -19.14 6.30
C SER A 498 2.09 -18.71 6.80
N ASP A 499 1.96 -17.49 7.32
CA ASP A 499 0.69 -16.99 7.84
C ASP A 499 -0.24 -16.47 6.74
N LEU A 500 0.29 -16.12 5.56
CA LEU A 500 -0.50 -15.78 4.37
C LEU A 500 -1.43 -16.93 3.94
N ARG A 501 -1.05 -18.19 4.22
CA ARG A 501 -1.88 -19.38 3.91
C ARG A 501 -3.20 -19.45 4.68
N LYS A 502 -3.36 -18.65 5.72
CA LYS A 502 -4.58 -18.64 6.54
C LYS A 502 -5.72 -17.79 5.93
N PHE A 503 -5.41 -17.00 4.90
CA PHE A 503 -6.36 -16.07 4.29
C PHE A 503 -6.90 -16.65 2.97
N SER A 504 -8.22 -16.62 2.80
CA SER A 504 -8.93 -17.34 1.72
C SER A 504 -8.50 -16.94 0.29
N GLY A 505 -8.17 -15.68 0.06
CA GLY A 505 -7.72 -15.20 -1.23
C GLY A 505 -6.27 -15.58 -1.54
N ALA A 506 -5.37 -15.40 -0.58
CA ALA A 506 -3.96 -15.76 -0.69
C ALA A 506 -3.76 -17.29 -0.84
N GLN A 507 -4.63 -18.11 -0.24
CA GLN A 507 -4.54 -19.55 -0.32
C GLN A 507 -4.79 -20.08 -1.73
N ALA A 508 -5.73 -19.48 -2.48
CA ALA A 508 -5.99 -19.87 -3.86
C ALA A 508 -4.81 -19.53 -4.80
N ALA A 509 -4.20 -18.36 -4.61
CA ALA A 509 -3.06 -17.93 -5.42
C ALA A 509 -1.77 -18.71 -5.08
N LEU A 510 -1.51 -18.99 -3.78
CA LEU A 510 -0.39 -19.84 -3.36
C LEU A 510 -0.54 -21.31 -3.81
N THR A 511 -1.77 -21.81 -3.97
CA THR A 511 -2.01 -23.15 -4.50
C THR A 511 -1.70 -23.23 -6.01
N ALA A 512 -1.91 -22.13 -6.73
CA ALA A 512 -1.53 -22.00 -8.14
C ALA A 512 0.01 -21.90 -8.33
N TYR A 513 0.73 -21.38 -7.33
CA TYR A 513 2.20 -21.25 -7.34
C TYR A 513 2.93 -22.56 -6.98
N ALA A 514 2.36 -23.39 -6.11
CA ALA A 514 3.00 -24.63 -5.64
C ALA A 514 3.36 -25.65 -6.75
N PRO A 515 2.62 -25.78 -7.88
CA PRO A 515 3.03 -26.63 -8.99
C PRO A 515 4.26 -26.10 -9.73
N PHE A 516 4.42 -24.78 -9.82
CA PHE A 516 5.54 -24.12 -10.50
C PHE A 516 6.86 -24.34 -9.74
N ASP A 517 6.83 -24.20 -8.41
CA ASP A 517 8.00 -24.43 -7.54
C ASP A 517 8.49 -25.90 -7.59
N ARG A 518 7.57 -26.87 -7.73
CA ARG A 518 7.93 -28.29 -7.86
C ARG A 518 8.51 -28.64 -9.23
N ALA A 519 8.01 -28.03 -10.29
CA ALA A 519 8.54 -28.20 -11.63
C ALA A 519 9.97 -27.63 -11.72
N THR A 520 10.20 -26.41 -11.22
CA THR A 520 11.53 -25.77 -11.19
C THR A 520 12.57 -26.52 -10.40
N GLU A 521 12.21 -27.17 -9.28
CA GLU A 521 13.17 -27.93 -8.47
C GLU A 521 13.63 -29.22 -9.18
N GLN A 522 12.73 -29.93 -9.85
CA GLN A 522 13.08 -31.12 -10.63
C GLN A 522 13.77 -30.78 -11.97
N ASP A 523 13.37 -29.70 -12.63
CA ASP A 523 13.97 -29.27 -13.88
C ASP A 523 15.27 -28.51 -13.65
N SER A 524 15.44 -27.79 -12.54
CA SER A 524 16.70 -27.23 -12.08
C SER A 524 17.75 -28.34 -11.81
N LEU A 525 17.36 -29.42 -11.17
CA LEU A 525 18.25 -30.59 -10.96
C LEU A 525 18.59 -31.29 -12.27
N ARG A 526 17.71 -31.29 -13.24
CA ARG A 526 17.93 -31.81 -14.60
C ARG A 526 18.80 -30.87 -15.43
N ALA A 527 18.53 -29.56 -15.39
CA ALA A 527 19.33 -28.53 -16.01
C ALA A 527 20.75 -28.45 -15.40
N ASP A 528 20.90 -28.60 -14.08
CA ASP A 528 22.19 -28.69 -13.39
C ASP A 528 22.99 -29.93 -13.80
N SER A 529 22.34 -31.07 -14.04
CA SER A 529 23.01 -32.27 -14.52
C SER A 529 23.48 -32.11 -15.98
N ILE A 530 22.73 -31.38 -16.82
CA ILE A 530 23.08 -31.05 -18.20
C ILE A 530 24.14 -29.96 -18.26
N GLN A 531 24.07 -28.94 -17.36
CA GLN A 531 25.08 -27.88 -17.22
C GLN A 531 26.40 -28.40 -16.65
N LYS A 532 26.38 -29.35 -15.71
CA LYS A 532 27.61 -30.02 -15.20
C LYS A 532 28.28 -30.89 -16.25
N ALA A 533 27.53 -31.36 -17.23
CA ALA A 533 28.08 -32.08 -18.39
C ALA A 533 28.63 -31.14 -19.50
N ARG A 534 28.23 -29.87 -19.50
CA ARG A 534 28.72 -28.83 -20.42
C ARG A 534 29.50 -27.80 -19.59
N LYS A 535 30.81 -27.69 -19.80
CA LYS A 535 31.57 -26.52 -19.31
C LYS A 535 30.87 -25.26 -19.82
N PRO A 536 30.45 -24.34 -18.93
CA PRO A 536 29.91 -23.06 -19.37
C PRO A 536 30.98 -22.38 -20.24
N LEU A 537 30.58 -21.90 -21.41
CA LEU A 537 31.42 -21.02 -22.21
C LEU A 537 31.75 -19.80 -21.36
N THR A 538 33.00 -19.48 -21.18
CA THR A 538 33.38 -18.22 -20.56
C THR A 538 32.86 -17.07 -21.42
N GLU A 539 32.59 -15.93 -20.82
CA GLU A 539 32.09 -14.74 -21.53
C GLU A 539 32.98 -14.38 -22.75
N THR A 540 34.27 -14.64 -22.66
CA THR A 540 35.23 -14.45 -23.76
C THR A 540 35.01 -15.45 -24.90
N GLU A 541 34.73 -16.71 -24.61
CA GLU A 541 34.40 -17.73 -25.60
C GLU A 541 33.01 -17.50 -26.22
N TYR A 542 32.07 -17.00 -25.44
CA TYR A 542 30.74 -16.57 -25.90
C TYR A 542 30.87 -15.38 -26.86
N ARG A 543 31.61 -14.34 -26.50
CA ARG A 543 31.86 -13.17 -27.35
C ARG A 543 32.66 -13.53 -28.62
N ALA A 544 33.65 -14.41 -28.55
CA ALA A 544 34.43 -14.86 -29.72
C ALA A 544 33.59 -15.68 -30.70
N ARG A 545 32.61 -16.45 -30.19
CA ARG A 545 31.71 -17.28 -31.01
C ARG A 545 30.60 -16.48 -31.68
N TYR A 546 30.20 -15.34 -31.13
CA TYR A 546 29.10 -14.49 -31.55
C TYR A 546 29.53 -13.08 -31.96
N GLN A 547 30.81 -12.87 -32.28
CA GLN A 547 31.43 -11.58 -32.63
C GLN A 547 30.73 -10.78 -33.76
N TYR A 548 29.82 -11.37 -34.47
CA TYR A 548 29.12 -10.72 -35.60
C TYR A 548 27.83 -9.97 -35.22
N VAL A 549 27.38 -10.03 -33.95
CA VAL A 549 26.06 -9.52 -33.56
C VAL A 549 26.11 -8.47 -32.46
N LEU A 550 27.20 -8.39 -31.71
CA LEU A 550 27.31 -7.41 -30.62
C LEU A 550 27.94 -6.11 -31.13
N GLN A 551 27.12 -5.15 -31.52
CA GLN A 551 27.59 -3.76 -31.56
C GLN A 551 27.98 -3.35 -30.11
N PRO A 552 29.14 -2.66 -29.92
CA PRO A 552 29.57 -2.27 -28.58
C PRO A 552 28.55 -1.33 -27.97
N LYS A 553 27.91 -1.75 -26.87
CA LYS A 553 27.30 -0.79 -25.93
C LYS A 553 28.44 0.15 -25.53
N LYS A 554 28.19 1.47 -25.57
CA LYS A 554 29.11 2.46 -25.01
C LYS A 554 29.45 2.01 -23.59
N GLU A 555 30.75 1.84 -23.31
CA GLU A 555 31.23 1.57 -21.96
C GLU A 555 30.75 2.69 -21.02
N GLU A 556 29.93 2.33 -20.06
CA GLU A 556 29.61 3.20 -18.93
C GLU A 556 30.82 3.21 -18.00
N ASP A 557 31.26 4.41 -17.64
CA ASP A 557 32.39 4.68 -16.74
C ASP A 557 32.13 3.99 -15.38
N PRO A 558 33.00 3.04 -14.92
CA PRO A 558 32.80 2.33 -13.66
C PRO A 558 32.93 3.21 -12.41
N THR A 559 33.24 4.50 -12.56
CA THR A 559 33.30 5.48 -11.46
C THR A 559 32.00 6.28 -11.28
N SER A 560 31.02 6.08 -12.13
CA SER A 560 29.71 6.73 -11.96
C SER A 560 28.95 6.08 -10.80
N PRO A 561 28.39 6.85 -9.85
CA PRO A 561 27.49 6.30 -8.83
C PRO A 561 26.28 5.63 -9.54
N PRO A 562 25.73 4.55 -8.96
CA PRO A 562 24.58 3.89 -9.55
C PRO A 562 23.46 4.92 -9.79
N PRO A 563 22.77 4.87 -10.93
CA PRO A 563 21.75 5.83 -11.23
C PRO A 563 20.71 5.82 -10.11
N LEU A 564 20.50 6.99 -9.51
CA LEU A 564 19.34 7.22 -8.64
C LEU A 564 18.11 6.72 -9.38
N ILE A 565 17.33 5.86 -8.73
CA ILE A 565 16.09 5.30 -9.27
C ILE A 565 15.32 6.46 -9.91
N ASN A 566 15.28 6.47 -11.23
CA ASN A 566 14.65 7.55 -11.98
C ASN A 566 13.14 7.33 -11.95
N THR A 567 12.49 7.84 -10.92
CA THR A 567 11.03 7.84 -10.79
C THR A 567 10.32 8.71 -11.83
N SER A 568 11.06 9.32 -12.77
CA SER A 568 10.50 10.21 -13.81
C SER A 568 9.52 9.50 -14.76
N TRP A 569 9.61 8.19 -14.93
CA TRP A 569 8.67 7.41 -15.73
C TRP A 569 7.33 7.21 -15.01
N VAL A 570 7.33 7.10 -13.66
CA VAL A 570 6.11 7.07 -12.84
C VAL A 570 5.36 8.41 -12.99
N TYR A 571 6.09 9.53 -12.93
CA TYR A 571 5.51 10.85 -13.15
C TYR A 571 4.97 11.06 -14.58
N LYS A 572 5.63 10.53 -15.61
CA LYS A 572 5.13 10.61 -17.00
C LYS A 572 3.87 9.78 -17.22
N ALA A 573 3.69 8.66 -16.54
CA ALA A 573 2.47 7.86 -16.62
C ALA A 573 1.26 8.61 -16.00
N PHE A 574 1.50 9.49 -15.03
CA PHE A 574 0.45 10.31 -14.41
C PHE A 574 0.12 11.59 -15.18
N SER A 575 1.10 12.20 -15.90
CA SER A 575 0.89 13.46 -16.63
C SER A 575 0.18 13.30 -17.98
N ASN A 576 0.20 12.12 -18.60
CA ASN A 576 -0.41 11.92 -19.91
C ASN A 576 -1.93 11.64 -19.89
N LYS A 577 -2.58 11.60 -18.72
CA LYS A 577 -4.05 11.47 -18.63
C LYS A 577 -4.79 12.78 -18.38
N GLU A 578 -4.09 13.90 -18.09
CA GLU A 578 -4.73 15.22 -17.86
C GLU A 578 -4.72 16.17 -19.06
N ASP A 579 -3.98 15.88 -20.13
CA ASP A 579 -3.80 16.82 -21.26
C ASP A 579 -4.76 16.62 -22.44
N GLN A 580 -5.93 15.99 -22.27
CA GLN A 580 -6.95 15.96 -23.32
C GLN A 580 -8.18 16.85 -23.10
N ASP A 581 -8.28 17.58 -21.97
CA ASP A 581 -9.34 18.59 -21.83
C ASP A 581 -8.85 19.77 -20.94
N SER A 582 -8.13 20.72 -21.53
CA SER A 582 -8.27 22.15 -21.24
C SER A 582 -7.15 22.96 -21.92
N SER A 583 -7.50 23.65 -22.96
CA SER A 583 -6.79 24.84 -23.41
C SER A 583 -7.01 25.97 -22.42
N SER A 584 -5.90 26.67 -22.06
CA SER A 584 -5.77 27.97 -21.39
C SER A 584 -5.60 27.96 -19.87
N THR A 585 -4.42 28.15 -19.45
CA THR A 585 -3.81 29.29 -18.69
C THR A 585 -2.54 28.82 -17.93
N SER A 586 -1.47 29.50 -18.25
CA SER A 586 -0.15 29.42 -17.64
C SER A 586 -0.16 29.78 -16.15
N SER A 587 0.43 28.95 -15.29
CA SER A 587 1.10 29.42 -14.09
C SER A 587 2.21 28.43 -13.67
N SER A 588 3.41 28.97 -13.67
CA SER A 588 4.67 28.39 -13.25
C SER A 588 4.62 27.87 -11.81
N ILE A 589 4.97 26.61 -11.61
CA ILE A 589 5.28 26.06 -10.29
C ILE A 589 6.80 25.92 -10.19
N GLY A 590 7.36 26.68 -9.23
CA GLY A 590 8.77 26.67 -8.93
C GLY A 590 9.26 25.37 -8.33
N ILE A 591 10.40 24.94 -8.84
CA ILE A 591 11.17 23.80 -8.34
C ILE A 591 11.82 24.22 -7.02
N LEU A 592 11.52 23.51 -5.94
CA LEU A 592 12.28 23.57 -4.69
C LEU A 592 13.37 22.50 -4.71
N GLU A 593 14.58 22.92 -5.05
CA GLU A 593 15.81 22.16 -4.77
C GLU A 593 15.98 22.00 -3.25
N ARG A 594 16.09 20.79 -2.77
CA ARG A 594 16.67 20.49 -1.47
C ARG A 594 18.15 20.24 -1.64
N LYS A 595 18.96 21.17 -1.16
CA LYS A 595 20.37 20.95 -0.85
C LYS A 595 20.49 20.25 0.51
N ASN A 596 21.32 19.25 0.54
CA ASN A 596 21.94 18.48 1.64
C ASN A 596 21.03 17.49 2.36
#